data_e185353250c5d12cbebad3c1617efb83
#
_entry.id   e185353250c5d12cbebad3c1617efb83
#
_cell.length_a   1.000
_cell.length_b   1.000
_cell.length_c   1.000
_cell.angle_alpha   90.00
_cell.angle_beta   90.00
_cell.angle_gamma   90.00
#
_symmetry.space_group_name_H-M   'P 1'
#
loop_
_entity.id
_entity.type
_entity.pdbx_description
1 polymer ?
#
loop_
_entity_poly.entity_id
_entity_poly.type
_entity_poly.pdbx_seq_one_letter_code
_entity_poly.pdbx_strand_id
1 'polypeptide(L)'
;MAWEEVQSNLKFTRRAGIRNLAMFMGASPLLRGQQDTFRDHSRIPKMDELVTSFDFEAVAHAKLSEDAYQNTALGAEGEFTLRRNREVFDWVELVPRAVPDVASVQTATEILGTKLAFPIMISPTASQVLLHPDGEMAMHQGAKANLC
;
A
#
# COMPACT_ATOMS: atom_id res chain seq x y z
N MET A 1 -14.33 -53.33 -12.27
CA MET A 1 -14.44 -52.95 -13.70
C MET A 1 -14.43 -51.45 -14.01
N ALA A 2 -14.68 -50.56 -13.08
CA ALA A 2 -14.72 -49.13 -13.35
C ALA A 2 -13.38 -48.38 -13.21
N TRP A 3 -12.40 -48.94 -12.53
CA TRP A 3 -11.11 -48.25 -12.29
C TRP A 3 -10.06 -48.46 -13.39
N GLU A 4 -10.15 -49.56 -14.12
CA GLU A 4 -9.22 -49.85 -15.23
C GLU A 4 -9.56 -49.04 -16.49
N GLU A 5 -10.82 -48.68 -16.67
CA GLU A 5 -11.26 -47.87 -17.82
C GLU A 5 -10.90 -46.39 -17.67
N VAL A 6 -10.78 -45.90 -16.44
CA VAL A 6 -10.34 -44.51 -16.16
C VAL A 6 -8.84 -44.33 -16.40
N GLN A 7 -8.05 -45.37 -16.16
CA GLN A 7 -6.59 -45.30 -16.38
C GLN A 7 -6.19 -45.35 -17.88
N SER A 8 -7.02 -45.98 -18.72
CA SER A 8 -6.70 -46.11 -20.15
C SER A 8 -6.86 -44.82 -20.97
N ASN A 9 -7.62 -43.84 -20.43
CA ASN A 9 -7.86 -42.56 -21.12
C ASN A 9 -6.88 -41.43 -20.75
N LEU A 10 -6.02 -41.63 -19.76
CA LEU A 10 -4.98 -40.66 -19.39
C LEU A 10 -3.65 -41.00 -20.08
N LYS A 11 -3.62 -40.96 -21.43
CA LYS A 11 -2.34 -40.95 -22.17
C LYS A 11 -1.65 -39.59 -21.93
N PHE A 12 -0.98 -39.48 -20.80
CA PHE A 12 -0.10 -38.37 -20.51
C PHE A 12 1.12 -38.46 -21.42
N THR A 13 1.04 -37.84 -22.59
CA THR A 13 2.21 -37.69 -23.45
C THR A 13 3.10 -36.57 -22.90
N ARG A 14 4.43 -36.71 -23.01
CA ARG A 14 5.37 -35.65 -22.58
C ARG A 14 5.00 -34.29 -23.19
N ARG A 15 4.50 -34.23 -24.42
CA ARG A 15 4.02 -33.00 -25.06
C ARG A 15 2.77 -32.42 -24.38
N ALA A 16 1.83 -33.27 -23.99
CA ALA A 16 0.65 -32.81 -23.24
C ALA A 16 1.02 -32.32 -21.85
N GLY A 17 1.95 -32.97 -21.17
CA GLY A 17 2.49 -32.52 -19.88
C GLY A 17 3.15 -31.14 -19.98
N ILE A 18 4.03 -30.93 -20.95
CA ILE A 18 4.70 -29.63 -21.16
C ILE A 18 3.68 -28.54 -21.53
N ARG A 19 2.71 -28.85 -22.41
CA ARG A 19 1.67 -27.88 -22.78
C ARG A 19 0.79 -27.51 -21.60
N ASN A 20 0.39 -28.48 -20.76
CA ASN A 20 -0.43 -28.24 -19.59
C ASN A 20 0.34 -27.48 -18.52
N LEU A 21 1.64 -27.77 -18.33
CA LEU A 21 2.52 -27.00 -17.47
C LEU A 21 2.67 -25.55 -17.97
N ALA A 22 2.88 -25.34 -19.26
CA ALA A 22 2.97 -24.01 -19.86
C ALA A 22 1.66 -23.22 -19.70
N MET A 23 0.49 -23.88 -19.89
CA MET A 23 -0.81 -23.26 -19.64
C MET A 23 -1.03 -22.96 -18.15
N PHE A 24 -0.65 -23.87 -17.26
CA PHE A 24 -0.72 -23.64 -15.83
C PHE A 24 0.18 -22.47 -15.42
N MET A 25 1.41 -22.41 -15.95
CA MET A 25 2.31 -21.29 -15.71
C MET A 25 1.75 -19.96 -16.26
N GLY A 26 1.23 -19.96 -17.49
CA GLY A 26 0.65 -18.75 -18.11
C GLY A 26 -0.66 -18.28 -17.49
N ALA A 27 -1.44 -19.19 -16.89
CA ALA A 27 -2.70 -18.88 -16.23
C ALA A 27 -2.55 -18.69 -14.70
N SER A 28 -1.40 -19.05 -14.13
CA SER A 28 -1.17 -18.96 -12.71
C SER A 28 -1.08 -17.51 -12.26
N PRO A 29 -1.93 -17.06 -11.33
CA PRO A 29 -1.79 -15.72 -10.73
C PRO A 29 -0.46 -15.58 -9.97
N LEU A 30 0.22 -16.69 -9.64
CA LEU A 30 1.53 -16.70 -8.99
C LEU A 30 2.68 -16.30 -9.93
N LEU A 31 2.48 -16.43 -11.25
CA LEU A 31 3.49 -16.08 -12.27
C LEU A 31 3.16 -14.77 -13.01
N ARG A 32 1.93 -14.31 -12.96
CA ARG A 32 1.68 -12.88 -13.08
C ARG A 32 2.26 -12.31 -11.81
N GLY A 33 3.49 -11.82 -11.87
CA GLY A 33 4.04 -11.02 -10.79
C GLY A 33 2.92 -10.11 -10.36
N GLN A 34 2.52 -10.17 -9.08
CA GLN A 34 1.55 -9.23 -8.56
C GLN A 34 2.08 -7.89 -9.02
N GLN A 35 1.39 -7.27 -9.97
CA GLN A 35 1.67 -5.88 -10.29
C GLN A 35 1.48 -5.20 -8.97
N ASP A 36 2.58 -4.78 -8.40
CA ASP A 36 2.58 -4.11 -7.13
C ASP A 36 1.95 -2.74 -7.40
N THR A 37 0.62 -2.71 -7.34
CA THR A 37 -0.17 -1.50 -7.56
C THR A 37 0.21 -0.40 -6.57
N PHE A 38 0.99 -0.76 -5.54
CA PHE A 38 1.54 0.16 -4.56
C PHE A 38 2.77 0.91 -5.07
N ARG A 39 3.45 0.39 -6.10
CA ARG A 39 4.73 0.92 -6.59
C ARG A 39 4.67 1.12 -8.10
N ASP A 40 3.60 1.76 -8.57
CA ASP A 40 3.52 2.17 -9.97
C ASP A 40 4.34 3.44 -10.20
N HIS A 41 5.53 3.27 -10.78
CA HIS A 41 6.44 4.35 -11.13
C HIS A 41 6.39 4.70 -12.63
N SER A 42 5.40 4.19 -13.35
CA SER A 42 5.28 4.43 -14.80
C SER A 42 5.08 5.90 -15.15
N ARG A 43 4.53 6.67 -14.21
CA ARG A 43 4.28 8.10 -14.36
C ARG A 43 4.52 8.85 -13.05
N ILE A 44 5.23 9.96 -13.12
CA ILE A 44 5.34 10.89 -11.99
C ILE A 44 4.19 11.89 -12.08
N PRO A 45 3.27 11.91 -11.09
CA PRO A 45 2.15 12.83 -11.08
C PRO A 45 2.62 14.28 -10.85
N LYS A 46 1.84 15.25 -11.31
CA LYS A 46 2.05 16.66 -10.97
C LYS A 46 1.56 16.95 -9.55
N MET A 47 2.02 18.08 -9.00
CA MET A 47 1.65 18.46 -7.61
C MET A 47 0.15 18.66 -7.40
N ASP A 48 -0.58 19.11 -8.39
CA ASP A 48 -2.03 19.29 -8.38
C ASP A 48 -2.82 17.98 -8.53
N GLU A 49 -2.15 16.89 -8.91
CA GLU A 49 -2.72 15.55 -9.01
C GLU A 49 -2.52 14.72 -7.74
N LEU A 50 -1.69 15.19 -6.79
CA LEU A 50 -1.39 14.48 -5.55
C LEU A 50 -2.54 14.68 -4.53
N VAL A 51 -3.42 13.71 -4.42
CA VAL A 51 -4.61 13.77 -3.54
C VAL A 51 -4.40 12.93 -2.28
N THR A 52 -3.74 11.79 -2.42
CA THR A 52 -3.49 10.85 -1.33
C THR A 52 -1.99 10.71 -1.03
N SER A 53 -1.65 10.22 0.16
CA SER A 53 -0.25 9.92 0.50
C SER A 53 0.40 8.89 -0.44
N PHE A 54 -0.40 8.04 -1.07
CA PHE A 54 0.09 7.03 -2.01
C PHE A 54 0.53 7.62 -3.34
N ASP A 55 -0.04 8.74 -3.74
CA ASP A 55 0.34 9.41 -4.99
C ASP A 55 1.78 9.95 -4.93
N PHE A 56 2.31 10.15 -3.72
CA PHE A 56 3.70 10.57 -3.52
C PHE A 56 4.72 9.46 -3.75
N GLU A 57 4.31 8.20 -3.86
CA GLU A 57 5.20 7.05 -4.04
C GLU A 57 6.10 7.22 -5.28
N ALA A 58 5.51 7.52 -6.45
CA ALA A 58 6.27 7.74 -7.68
C ALA A 58 7.20 8.96 -7.61
N VAL A 59 6.80 10.00 -6.89
CA VAL A 59 7.62 11.20 -6.65
C VAL A 59 8.79 10.85 -5.73
N ALA A 60 8.56 10.09 -4.68
CA ALA A 60 9.59 9.63 -3.76
C ALA A 60 10.62 8.76 -4.47
N HIS A 61 10.18 7.79 -5.27
CA HIS A 61 11.05 6.95 -6.08
C HIS A 61 11.97 7.76 -7.00
N ALA A 62 11.44 8.81 -7.62
CA ALA A 62 12.21 9.65 -8.54
C ALA A 62 13.20 10.61 -7.84
N LYS A 63 12.95 10.98 -6.58
CA LYS A 63 13.74 11.99 -5.85
C LYS A 63 14.73 11.43 -4.86
N LEU A 64 14.45 10.28 -4.27
CA LEU A 64 15.30 9.65 -3.28
C LEU A 64 16.47 8.92 -3.94
N SER A 65 17.55 8.74 -3.19
CA SER A 65 18.57 7.76 -3.58
C SER A 65 17.99 6.35 -3.54
N GLU A 66 18.52 5.46 -4.36
CA GLU A 66 18.10 4.06 -4.41
C GLU A 66 18.09 3.41 -3.02
N ASP A 67 19.17 3.60 -2.24
CA ASP A 67 19.28 3.04 -0.89
C ASP A 67 18.22 3.62 0.07
N ALA A 68 17.99 4.92 0.04
CA ALA A 68 16.99 5.56 0.90
C ALA A 68 15.58 5.10 0.55
N TYR A 69 15.27 5.00 -0.74
CA TYR A 69 14.00 4.50 -1.21
C TYR A 69 13.78 3.03 -0.82
N GLN A 70 14.73 2.15 -1.14
CA GLN A 70 14.62 0.72 -0.82
C GLN A 70 14.47 0.47 0.69
N ASN A 71 15.27 1.16 1.51
CA ASN A 71 15.18 1.03 2.96
C ASN A 71 13.82 1.44 3.55
N THR A 72 13.11 2.34 2.89
CA THR A 72 11.83 2.86 3.36
C THR A 72 10.64 2.12 2.75
N ALA A 73 10.70 1.83 1.45
CA ALA A 73 9.57 1.30 0.68
C ALA A 73 9.47 -0.23 0.73
N LEU A 74 10.58 -0.95 0.98
CA LEU A 74 10.58 -2.41 0.97
C LEU A 74 10.27 -2.97 2.36
N GLY A 75 9.53 -4.06 2.36
CA GLY A 75 9.31 -4.90 3.53
C GLY A 75 10.30 -6.07 3.61
N ALA A 76 10.31 -6.78 4.76
CA ALA A 76 11.13 -7.96 4.94
C ALA A 76 10.58 -9.16 4.14
N GLU A 77 11.48 -9.95 3.57
CA GLU A 77 11.20 -11.20 2.86
C GLU A 77 10.08 -11.05 1.80
N GLY A 78 8.99 -11.79 1.97
CA GLY A 78 7.82 -11.74 1.07
C GLY A 78 6.88 -10.56 1.30
N GLU A 79 7.24 -9.56 2.12
CA GLU A 79 6.48 -8.33 2.37
C GLU A 79 5.04 -8.55 2.88
N PHE A 80 4.79 -9.67 3.51
CA PHE A 80 3.45 -10.02 4.00
C PHE A 80 2.89 -8.94 4.93
N THR A 81 3.67 -8.51 5.92
CA THR A 81 3.25 -7.49 6.90
C THR A 81 3.03 -6.14 6.23
N LEU A 82 3.90 -5.75 5.30
CA LEU A 82 3.77 -4.49 4.57
C LEU A 82 2.44 -4.43 3.81
N ARG A 83 2.10 -5.49 3.09
CA ARG A 83 0.80 -5.58 2.38
C ARG A 83 -0.38 -5.59 3.34
N ARG A 84 -0.31 -6.38 4.42
CA ARG A 84 -1.39 -6.46 5.41
C ARG A 84 -1.66 -5.15 6.12
N ASN A 85 -0.64 -4.38 6.42
CA ASN A 85 -0.79 -3.05 7.02
C ASN A 85 -1.65 -2.11 6.17
N ARG A 86 -1.69 -2.31 4.88
CA ARG A 86 -2.55 -1.56 3.97
C ARG A 86 -3.93 -2.20 3.80
N GLU A 87 -3.98 -3.49 3.53
CA GLU A 87 -5.21 -4.24 3.32
C GLU A 87 -6.19 -4.15 4.51
N VAL A 88 -5.68 -3.97 5.73
CA VAL A 88 -6.53 -3.86 6.92
C VAL A 88 -7.51 -2.68 6.84
N PHE A 89 -7.16 -1.62 6.15
CA PHE A 89 -8.06 -0.46 5.97
C PHE A 89 -9.22 -0.75 5.02
N ASP A 90 -9.12 -1.74 4.15
CA ASP A 90 -10.22 -2.18 3.27
C ASP A 90 -11.37 -2.81 4.06
N TRP A 91 -11.10 -3.20 5.32
CA TRP A 91 -12.10 -3.80 6.23
C TRP A 91 -12.75 -2.77 7.16
N VAL A 92 -12.31 -1.52 7.11
CA VAL A 92 -12.85 -0.45 7.94
C VAL A 92 -13.84 0.36 7.13
N GLU A 93 -15.09 0.34 7.57
CA GLU A 93 -16.16 1.10 6.92
C GLU A 93 -16.56 2.29 7.79
N LEU A 94 -16.69 3.45 7.17
CA LEU A 94 -17.28 4.63 7.80
C LEU A 94 -18.79 4.62 7.52
N VAL A 95 -19.58 4.34 8.55
CA VAL A 95 -21.04 4.35 8.45
C VAL A 95 -21.55 5.75 8.77
N PRO A 96 -21.99 6.54 7.78
CA PRO A 96 -22.51 7.87 8.03
C PRO A 96 -23.87 7.81 8.76
N ARG A 97 -24.11 8.75 9.66
CA ARG A 97 -25.43 8.93 10.23
C ARG A 97 -26.35 9.61 9.23
N ALA A 98 -27.60 9.15 9.13
CA ALA A 98 -28.59 9.82 8.31
C ALA A 98 -28.99 11.17 8.96
N VAL A 99 -29.01 12.21 8.12
CA VAL A 99 -29.47 13.56 8.51
C VAL A 99 -28.82 14.10 9.81
N PRO A 100 -27.46 14.19 9.90
CA PRO A 100 -26.83 14.84 11.03
C PRO A 100 -27.10 16.35 10.98
N ASP A 101 -27.22 16.98 12.15
CA ASP A 101 -27.14 18.44 12.24
C ASP A 101 -25.69 18.87 12.04
N VAL A 102 -25.43 19.56 10.94
CA VAL A 102 -24.10 20.07 10.58
C VAL A 102 -23.96 21.58 10.70
N ALA A 103 -24.92 22.25 11.33
CA ALA A 103 -24.91 23.69 11.50
C ALA A 103 -23.71 24.16 12.35
N SER A 104 -23.20 23.30 13.23
CA SER A 104 -22.00 23.57 14.03
C SER A 104 -21.18 22.29 14.21
N VAL A 105 -20.07 22.18 13.48
CA VAL A 105 -19.14 21.06 13.59
C VAL A 105 -17.98 21.44 14.51
N GLN A 106 -17.77 20.66 15.57
CA GLN A 106 -16.63 20.78 16.47
C GLN A 106 -15.64 19.67 16.20
N THR A 107 -14.46 20.02 15.74
CA THR A 107 -13.37 19.06 15.47
C THR A 107 -12.33 19.01 16.58
N ALA A 108 -12.34 19.98 17.51
CA ALA A 108 -11.38 20.02 18.59
C ALA A 108 -11.50 18.80 19.51
N THR A 109 -10.39 18.29 19.95
CA THR A 109 -10.29 17.13 20.84
C THR A 109 -9.13 17.31 21.83
N GLU A 110 -9.06 16.43 22.83
CA GLU A 110 -7.94 16.39 23.77
C GLU A 110 -7.38 14.99 23.85
N ILE A 111 -6.06 14.87 23.68
CA ILE A 111 -5.33 13.61 23.75
C ILE A 111 -4.18 13.77 24.74
N LEU A 112 -4.16 12.93 25.78
CA LEU A 112 -3.13 12.94 26.83
C LEU A 112 -2.89 14.34 27.44
N GLY A 113 -3.98 15.12 27.69
CA GLY A 113 -3.90 16.47 28.25
C GLY A 113 -3.50 17.56 27.24
N THR A 114 -3.28 17.21 25.97
CA THR A 114 -2.97 18.16 24.88
C THR A 114 -4.21 18.44 24.07
N LYS A 115 -4.58 19.71 23.95
CA LYS A 115 -5.70 20.15 23.12
C LYS A 115 -5.27 20.23 21.67
N LEU A 116 -6.07 19.63 20.80
CA LEU A 116 -5.90 19.62 19.36
C LEU A 116 -7.09 20.31 18.71
N ALA A 117 -6.85 21.17 17.75
CA ALA A 117 -7.90 21.81 16.96
C ALA A 117 -8.59 20.81 16.02
N PHE A 118 -7.89 19.73 15.67
CA PHE A 118 -8.35 18.71 14.74
C PHE A 118 -7.87 17.31 15.18
N PRO A 119 -8.68 16.24 15.09
CA PRO A 119 -8.39 14.92 15.64
C PRO A 119 -7.44 14.09 14.76
N ILE A 120 -6.41 14.71 14.18
CA ILE A 120 -5.38 14.03 13.41
C ILE A 120 -4.02 14.37 13.98
N MET A 121 -3.20 13.34 14.16
CA MET A 121 -1.80 13.45 14.56
C MET A 121 -0.92 12.67 13.60
N ILE A 122 0.30 13.18 13.40
CA ILE A 122 1.33 12.42 12.69
C ILE A 122 1.91 11.40 13.66
N SER A 123 1.96 10.14 13.24
CA SER A 123 2.58 9.06 14.00
C SER A 123 4.07 9.33 14.20
N PRO A 124 4.63 9.00 15.38
CA PRO A 124 6.07 9.12 15.59
C PRO A 124 6.82 8.11 14.70
N THR A 125 7.49 8.62 13.70
CA THR A 125 8.36 7.87 12.80
C THR A 125 9.78 8.41 12.92
N ALA A 126 10.75 7.52 13.07
CA ALA A 126 12.16 7.88 13.21
C ALA A 126 12.88 7.83 11.86
N SER A 127 14.12 8.31 11.86
CA SER A 127 15.06 8.21 10.73
C SER A 127 14.65 8.97 9.46
N GLN A 128 13.87 10.02 9.60
CA GLN A 128 13.40 10.82 8.46
C GLN A 128 14.54 11.60 7.77
N VAL A 129 15.67 11.76 8.44
CA VAL A 129 16.88 12.34 7.83
C VAL A 129 17.41 11.52 6.65
N LEU A 130 17.04 10.25 6.52
CA LEU A 130 17.36 9.43 5.35
C LEU A 130 16.60 9.91 4.10
N LEU A 131 15.47 10.57 4.28
CA LEU A 131 14.57 11.00 3.22
C LEU A 131 14.70 12.51 2.92
N HIS A 132 15.00 13.30 3.94
CA HIS A 132 15.12 14.76 3.83
C HIS A 132 16.16 15.30 4.81
N PRO A 133 17.02 16.25 4.42
CA PRO A 133 18.08 16.79 5.29
C PRO A 133 17.57 17.32 6.63
N ASP A 134 16.40 17.96 6.65
CA ASP A 134 15.80 18.50 7.86
C ASP A 134 14.97 17.46 8.62
N GLY A 135 14.79 16.27 8.07
CA GLY A 135 14.18 15.11 8.72
C GLY A 135 12.91 15.42 9.50
N GLU A 136 12.90 15.04 10.79
CA GLU A 136 11.78 15.22 11.70
C GLU A 136 11.38 16.69 11.91
N MET A 137 12.32 17.61 11.74
CA MET A 137 12.03 19.06 11.84
C MET A 137 11.14 19.54 10.72
N ALA A 138 11.40 19.10 9.48
CA ALA A 138 10.55 19.41 8.33
C ALA A 138 9.14 18.84 8.51
N MET A 139 9.03 17.61 9.00
CA MET A 139 7.75 16.97 9.32
C MET A 139 6.97 17.76 10.37
N HIS A 140 7.64 18.16 11.46
CA HIS A 140 7.02 18.94 12.51
C HIS A 140 6.52 20.32 12.02
N GLN A 141 7.34 21.02 11.21
CA GLN A 141 6.95 22.29 10.63
C GLN A 141 5.73 22.14 9.70
N GLY A 142 5.72 21.12 8.85
CA GLY A 142 4.60 20.81 7.98
C GLY A 142 3.31 20.50 8.75
N ALA A 143 3.41 19.71 9.82
CA ALA A 143 2.29 19.41 10.70
C ALA A 143 1.74 20.66 11.37
N LYS A 144 2.61 21.49 11.96
CA LYS A 144 2.22 22.73 12.62
C LYS A 144 1.53 23.72 11.68
N ALA A 145 1.96 23.79 10.43
CA ALA A 145 1.38 24.70 9.44
C ALA A 145 -0.04 24.30 8.99
N ASN A 146 -0.38 23.01 9.07
CA ASN A 146 -1.61 22.47 8.48
C ASN A 146 -2.58 21.82 9.47
N LEU A 147 -2.13 21.46 10.67
CA LEU A 147 -2.93 20.70 11.65
C LEU A 147 -3.12 21.42 13.00
N CYS A 148 -2.44 22.53 13.22
CA CYS A 148 -2.50 23.28 14.47
C CYS A 148 -3.19 24.64 14.32
#